data_0b0e14b47afea2d333dbb7399988f3e3
#
_entry.id   0b0e14b47afea2d333dbb7399988f3e3
#
_cell.length_a   1.000
_cell.length_b   1.000
_cell.length_c   1.000
_cell.angle_alpha   90.00
_cell.angle_beta   90.00
_cell.angle_gamma   90.00
#
_symmetry.space_group_name_H-M   'P 1'
#
loop_
_entity.id
_entity.type
_entity.pdbx_description
1 polymer ?
#
loop_
_entity_poly.entity_id
_entity_poly.type
_entity_poly.pdbx_seq_one_letter_code
_entity_poly.pdbx_strand_id
1 'polypeptide(L)'
;VIDEYEDFEMVAQQSANWDQTEAYEKTEAILQSNPEITGIICGNDTMACGAVQACLDAGRNDIKIIGLDGSDEANAYIKSGDMVGTALQQIALITEMAVEQADAYLNGTAPEEEKQLVPCVAITADNTDCLNAFVYTEPEAK
;
A
#
# COMPACT_ATOMS: atom_id res chain seq x y z
N VAL A 1 2.98 -6.35 14.91
CA VAL A 1 3.25 -4.90 14.71
C VAL A 1 2.20 -4.07 15.44
N ILE A 2 0.88 -4.20 15.14
CA ILE A 2 -0.17 -3.41 15.83
C ILE A 2 -0.15 -3.66 17.32
N ASP A 3 -0.03 -4.91 17.74
CA ASP A 3 0.04 -5.32 19.16
C ASP A 3 1.25 -4.76 19.94
N GLU A 4 2.21 -4.15 19.26
CA GLU A 4 3.38 -3.50 19.85
C GLU A 4 3.11 -2.04 20.26
N TYR A 5 1.95 -1.50 19.86
CA TYR A 5 1.54 -0.14 20.13
C TYR A 5 0.29 -0.13 21.02
N GLU A 6 0.44 0.33 22.26
CA GLU A 6 -0.64 0.36 23.27
C GLU A 6 -1.84 1.25 22.86
N ASP A 7 -1.62 2.21 21.96
CA ASP A 7 -2.63 3.15 21.49
C ASP A 7 -3.44 2.64 20.28
N PHE A 8 -3.15 1.41 19.78
CA PHE A 8 -3.83 0.82 18.66
C PHE A 8 -4.65 -0.40 19.05
N GLU A 9 -5.93 -0.41 18.67
CA GLU A 9 -6.82 -1.55 18.83
C GLU A 9 -7.34 -2.01 17.46
N MET A 10 -7.13 -3.28 17.13
CA MET A 10 -7.70 -3.87 15.93
C MET A 10 -9.12 -4.35 16.20
N VAL A 11 -10.12 -3.56 15.78
CA VAL A 11 -11.55 -3.82 16.03
C VAL A 11 -12.19 -4.73 14.99
N ALA A 12 -11.62 -4.84 13.79
CA ALA A 12 -12.12 -5.69 12.72
C ALA A 12 -11.00 -6.13 11.77
N GLN A 13 -11.14 -7.33 11.20
CA GLN A 13 -10.30 -7.83 10.12
C GLN A 13 -11.17 -8.65 9.16
N GLN A 14 -11.10 -8.32 7.87
CA GLN A 14 -11.85 -8.98 6.81
C GLN A 14 -10.95 -9.25 5.60
N SER A 15 -11.20 -10.35 4.90
CA SER A 15 -10.61 -10.58 3.58
C SER A 15 -11.49 -9.95 2.52
N ALA A 16 -10.88 -9.28 1.55
CA ALA A 16 -11.52 -8.78 0.35
C ALA A 16 -10.86 -9.34 -0.92
N ASN A 17 -10.16 -10.47 -0.82
CA ASN A 17 -9.61 -11.26 -1.93
C ASN A 17 -8.84 -10.45 -2.98
N TRP A 18 -8.17 -9.36 -2.56
CA TRP A 18 -7.43 -8.42 -3.41
C TRP A 18 -8.31 -7.64 -4.40
N ASP A 19 -9.64 -7.64 -4.19
CA ASP A 19 -10.64 -7.03 -5.07
C ASP A 19 -11.17 -5.71 -4.50
N GLN A 20 -11.31 -4.70 -5.36
CA GLN A 20 -11.74 -3.35 -5.00
C GLN A 20 -13.21 -3.32 -4.58
N THR A 21 -14.08 -4.05 -5.28
CA THR A 21 -15.52 -4.07 -5.01
C THR A 21 -15.79 -4.80 -3.69
N GLU A 22 -15.14 -5.94 -3.47
CA GLU A 22 -15.25 -6.64 -2.19
C GLU A 22 -14.72 -5.79 -1.03
N ALA A 23 -13.62 -5.05 -1.22
CA ALA A 23 -13.07 -4.16 -0.22
C ALA A 23 -14.06 -3.02 0.12
N TYR A 24 -14.71 -2.45 -0.88
CA TYR A 24 -15.76 -1.46 -0.69
C TYR A 24 -16.90 -2.03 0.19
N GLU A 25 -17.48 -3.18 -0.18
CA GLU A 25 -18.56 -3.83 0.55
C GLU A 25 -18.18 -4.19 2.00
N LYS A 26 -16.97 -4.71 2.20
CA LYS A 26 -16.45 -5.03 3.54
C LYS A 26 -16.26 -3.78 4.38
N THR A 27 -15.77 -2.71 3.78
CA THR A 27 -15.56 -1.43 4.47
C THR A 27 -16.89 -0.83 4.90
N GLU A 28 -17.93 -0.82 4.04
CA GLU A 28 -19.26 -0.40 4.44
C GLU A 28 -19.77 -1.16 5.66
N ALA A 29 -19.63 -2.49 5.66
CA ALA A 29 -20.07 -3.34 6.78
C ALA A 29 -19.27 -3.04 8.06
N ILE A 30 -17.97 -2.79 7.95
CA ILE A 30 -17.09 -2.42 9.09
C ILE A 30 -17.52 -1.07 9.65
N LEU A 31 -17.74 -0.06 8.80
CA LEU A 31 -18.18 1.28 9.21
C LEU A 31 -19.53 1.25 9.97
N GLN A 32 -20.45 0.41 9.53
CA GLN A 32 -21.74 0.23 10.21
C GLN A 32 -21.61 -0.43 11.58
N SER A 33 -20.68 -1.40 11.70
CA SER A 33 -20.48 -2.16 12.93
C SER A 33 -19.56 -1.47 13.93
N ASN A 34 -18.66 -0.62 13.44
CA ASN A 34 -17.62 0.04 14.22
C ASN A 34 -17.51 1.52 13.82
N PRO A 35 -18.51 2.35 14.21
CA PRO A 35 -18.56 3.76 13.77
C PRO A 35 -17.39 4.62 14.27
N GLU A 36 -16.69 4.18 15.30
CA GLU A 36 -15.60 4.91 15.94
C GLU A 36 -14.21 4.61 15.34
N ILE A 37 -14.12 3.80 14.27
CA ILE A 37 -12.81 3.52 13.67
C ILE A 37 -12.16 4.79 13.13
N THR A 38 -10.85 4.87 13.29
CA THR A 38 -10.04 6.03 12.88
C THR A 38 -9.05 5.71 11.77
N GLY A 39 -8.80 4.43 11.50
CA GLY A 39 -7.86 4.00 10.49
C GLY A 39 -8.20 2.66 9.86
N ILE A 40 -7.78 2.48 8.60
CA ILE A 40 -7.91 1.24 7.83
C ILE A 40 -6.56 0.95 7.18
N ILE A 41 -6.07 -0.27 7.39
CA ILE A 41 -4.85 -0.79 6.74
C ILE A 41 -5.29 -1.83 5.72
N CYS A 42 -4.97 -1.60 4.46
CA CYS A 42 -5.30 -2.50 3.37
C CYS A 42 -4.06 -3.27 2.90
N GLY A 43 -4.26 -4.54 2.52
CA GLY A 43 -3.18 -5.41 2.06
C GLY A 43 -2.64 -5.04 0.68
N ASN A 44 -3.40 -4.25 -0.12
CA ASN A 44 -2.92 -3.64 -1.36
C ASN A 44 -3.69 -2.34 -1.67
N ASP A 45 -3.23 -1.61 -2.68
CA ASP A 45 -3.84 -0.35 -3.12
C ASP A 45 -5.22 -0.54 -3.74
N THR A 46 -5.44 -1.64 -4.46
CA THR A 46 -6.75 -1.96 -5.04
C THR A 46 -7.82 -2.02 -3.96
N MET A 47 -7.56 -2.72 -2.86
CA MET A 47 -8.47 -2.75 -1.71
C MET A 47 -8.54 -1.40 -1.00
N ALA A 48 -7.42 -0.66 -0.90
CA ALA A 48 -7.40 0.66 -0.28
C ALA A 48 -8.28 1.66 -1.06
N CYS A 49 -8.26 1.65 -2.39
CA CYS A 49 -9.12 2.47 -3.23
C CYS A 49 -10.60 2.16 -3.01
N GLY A 50 -10.95 0.87 -2.86
CA GLY A 50 -12.32 0.45 -2.49
C GLY A 50 -12.73 0.96 -1.11
N ALA A 51 -11.83 0.89 -0.13
CA ALA A 51 -12.06 1.39 1.22
C ALA A 51 -12.23 2.92 1.23
N VAL A 52 -11.41 3.66 0.47
CA VAL A 52 -11.54 5.12 0.31
C VAL A 52 -12.93 5.46 -0.22
N GLN A 53 -13.37 4.80 -1.30
CA GLN A 53 -14.68 5.09 -1.88
C GLN A 53 -15.82 4.83 -0.89
N ALA A 54 -15.78 3.74 -0.14
CA ALA A 54 -16.78 3.43 0.89
C ALA A 54 -16.80 4.50 2.00
N CYS A 55 -15.63 4.97 2.43
CA CYS A 55 -15.52 6.04 3.41
C CYS A 55 -16.08 7.37 2.89
N LEU A 56 -15.77 7.74 1.64
CA LEU A 56 -16.31 8.94 1.00
C LEU A 56 -17.84 8.91 0.90
N ASP A 57 -18.41 7.77 0.45
CA ASP A 57 -19.85 7.60 0.32
C ASP A 57 -20.57 7.62 1.67
N ALA A 58 -19.89 7.18 2.74
CA ALA A 58 -20.37 7.26 4.11
C ALA A 58 -20.13 8.65 4.78
N GLY A 59 -19.47 9.58 4.10
CA GLY A 59 -19.11 10.90 4.65
C GLY A 59 -18.03 10.85 5.73
N ARG A 60 -17.20 9.78 5.76
CA ARG A 60 -16.16 9.51 6.75
C ARG A 60 -14.76 9.86 6.20
N ASN A 61 -14.56 11.13 5.83
CA ASN A 61 -13.27 11.63 5.33
C ASN A 61 -12.20 11.80 6.44
N ASP A 62 -12.58 11.53 7.67
CA ASP A 62 -11.71 11.57 8.85
C ASP A 62 -10.84 10.32 8.99
N ILE A 63 -11.23 9.19 8.37
CA ILE A 63 -10.55 7.90 8.49
C ILE A 63 -9.23 7.91 7.73
N LYS A 64 -8.16 7.45 8.38
CA LYS A 64 -6.82 7.35 7.81
C LYS A 64 -6.65 6.02 7.10
N ILE A 65 -6.47 6.04 5.78
CA ILE A 65 -6.36 4.84 4.95
C ILE A 65 -4.95 4.73 4.38
N ILE A 66 -4.36 3.55 4.48
CA ILE A 66 -3.07 3.21 3.87
C ILE A 66 -3.17 1.92 3.08
N GLY A 67 -2.42 1.85 1.98
CA GLY A 67 -2.31 0.71 1.09
C GLY A 67 -0.89 0.17 0.95
N LEU A 68 -0.72 -0.69 -0.03
CA LEU A 68 0.54 -1.28 -0.45
C LEU A 68 0.51 -1.40 -1.97
N ASP A 69 1.58 -1.21 -2.65
CA ASP A 69 2.00 -1.41 -4.04
C ASP A 69 2.54 -0.14 -4.70
N GLY A 70 1.96 1.04 -4.44
CA GLY A 70 2.34 2.29 -5.10
C GLY A 70 1.63 2.49 -6.45
N SER A 71 0.33 2.17 -6.52
CA SER A 71 -0.46 2.33 -7.74
C SER A 71 -0.75 3.79 -8.07
N ASP A 72 -1.00 4.07 -9.35
CA ASP A 72 -1.37 5.42 -9.81
C ASP A 72 -2.72 5.88 -9.22
N GLU A 73 -3.66 4.96 -9.01
CA GLU A 73 -4.96 5.26 -8.40
C GLU A 73 -4.80 5.65 -6.93
N ALA A 74 -4.03 4.87 -6.14
CA ALA A 74 -3.71 5.23 -4.77
C ALA A 74 -2.95 6.56 -4.69
N ASN A 75 -2.01 6.80 -5.62
CA ASN A 75 -1.27 8.05 -5.70
C ASN A 75 -2.21 9.26 -5.95
N ALA A 76 -3.27 9.09 -6.74
CA ALA A 76 -4.28 10.11 -6.94
C ALA A 76 -5.07 10.41 -5.64
N TYR A 77 -5.46 9.38 -4.87
CA TYR A 77 -6.12 9.55 -3.58
C TYR A 77 -5.20 10.15 -2.50
N ILE A 78 -3.91 9.88 -2.54
CA ILE A 78 -2.94 10.54 -1.64
C ILE A 78 -2.85 12.03 -1.99
N LYS A 79 -2.80 12.39 -3.29
CA LYS A 79 -2.78 13.79 -3.76
C LYS A 79 -4.05 14.55 -3.40
N SER A 80 -5.21 13.91 -3.43
CA SER A 80 -6.48 14.54 -3.00
C SER A 80 -6.62 14.64 -1.48
N GLY A 81 -5.84 13.89 -0.72
CA GLY A 81 -5.89 13.83 0.75
C GLY A 81 -6.87 12.79 1.30
N ASP A 82 -7.45 11.94 0.44
CA ASP A 82 -8.39 10.88 0.82
C ASP A 82 -7.66 9.60 1.27
N MET A 83 -6.37 9.50 0.97
CA MET A 83 -5.46 8.45 1.48
C MET A 83 -4.23 9.09 2.13
N VAL A 84 -3.72 8.46 3.19
CA VAL A 84 -2.52 8.93 3.90
C VAL A 84 -1.24 8.57 3.14
N GLY A 85 -1.21 7.36 2.58
CA GLY A 85 -0.04 6.88 1.87
C GLY A 85 -0.16 5.43 1.41
N THR A 86 0.84 5.00 0.68
CA THR A 86 1.05 3.61 0.28
C THR A 86 2.52 3.23 0.42
N ALA A 87 2.79 1.94 0.64
CA ALA A 87 4.15 1.41 0.60
C ALA A 87 4.43 0.88 -0.80
N LEU A 88 5.20 1.64 -1.58
CA LEU A 88 5.60 1.24 -2.93
C LEU A 88 6.46 -0.04 -2.87
N GLN A 89 6.02 -1.07 -3.52
CA GLN A 89 6.87 -2.20 -3.90
C GLN A 89 7.69 -1.79 -5.13
N GLN A 90 9.00 -1.79 -5.01
CA GLN A 90 9.90 -1.39 -6.10
C GLN A 90 9.96 -2.46 -7.21
N ILE A 91 8.85 -2.65 -7.93
CA ILE A 91 8.65 -3.76 -8.87
C ILE A 91 9.72 -3.76 -9.97
N ALA A 92 10.14 -2.61 -10.47
CA ALA A 92 11.21 -2.50 -11.47
C ALA A 92 12.52 -3.11 -10.94
N LEU A 93 12.93 -2.69 -9.73
CA LEU A 93 14.14 -3.22 -9.08
C LEU A 93 14.02 -4.71 -8.74
N ILE A 94 12.86 -5.14 -8.23
CA ILE A 94 12.60 -6.56 -7.95
C ILE A 94 12.73 -7.40 -9.23
N THR A 95 12.18 -6.91 -10.34
CA THR A 95 12.23 -7.62 -11.62
C THR A 95 13.65 -7.68 -12.19
N GLU A 96 14.39 -6.57 -12.13
CA GLU A 96 15.80 -6.51 -12.54
C GLU A 96 16.64 -7.51 -11.76
N MET A 97 16.58 -7.46 -10.43
CA MET A 97 17.29 -8.38 -9.55
C MET A 97 16.91 -9.86 -9.82
N ALA A 98 15.63 -10.15 -10.07
CA ALA A 98 15.18 -11.51 -10.36
C ALA A 98 15.79 -12.05 -11.66
N VAL A 99 15.89 -11.21 -12.71
CA VAL A 99 16.52 -11.60 -13.99
C VAL A 99 18.02 -11.79 -13.83
N GLU A 100 18.69 -10.85 -13.14
CA GLU A 100 20.14 -10.94 -12.87
C GLU A 100 20.51 -12.20 -12.07
N GLN A 101 19.71 -12.52 -11.04
CA GLN A 101 19.93 -13.73 -10.25
C GLN A 101 19.68 -15.01 -11.06
N ALA A 102 18.65 -15.01 -11.92
CA ALA A 102 18.40 -16.15 -12.80
C ALA A 102 19.57 -16.37 -13.77
N ASP A 103 20.11 -15.30 -14.36
CA ASP A 103 21.28 -15.38 -15.25
C ASP A 103 22.52 -15.87 -14.48
N ALA A 104 22.79 -15.29 -13.31
CA ALA A 104 23.90 -15.70 -12.45
C ALA A 104 23.81 -17.19 -12.07
N TYR A 105 22.62 -17.66 -11.70
CA TYR A 105 22.40 -19.07 -11.38
C TYR A 105 22.69 -20.00 -12.58
N LEU A 106 22.23 -19.63 -13.77
CA LEU A 106 22.47 -20.40 -15.00
C LEU A 106 23.96 -20.44 -15.39
N ASN A 107 24.71 -19.41 -15.04
CA ASN A 107 26.16 -19.31 -15.29
C ASN A 107 27.02 -19.84 -14.14
N GLY A 108 26.43 -20.45 -13.12
CA GLY A 108 27.14 -21.03 -11.98
C GLY A 108 27.76 -20.03 -11.01
N THR A 109 27.26 -18.78 -11.02
CA THR A 109 27.69 -17.67 -10.16
C THR A 109 26.55 -17.20 -9.23
N ALA A 110 25.68 -18.12 -8.81
CA ALA A 110 24.54 -17.80 -7.93
C ALA A 110 24.98 -17.03 -6.68
N PRO A 111 24.18 -16.07 -6.20
CA PRO A 111 24.51 -15.29 -5.02
C PRO A 111 24.60 -16.17 -3.77
N GLU A 112 25.43 -15.77 -2.80
CA GLU A 112 25.60 -16.48 -1.53
C GLU A 112 24.31 -16.44 -0.69
N GLU A 113 23.52 -15.36 -0.78
CA GLU A 113 22.25 -15.23 -0.10
C GLU A 113 21.10 -15.64 -1.02
N GLU A 114 20.39 -16.69 -0.64
CA GLU A 114 19.23 -17.21 -1.36
C GLU A 114 18.04 -16.23 -1.32
N LYS A 115 17.88 -15.50 -0.19
CA LYS A 115 16.78 -14.56 0.03
C LYS A 115 17.28 -13.13 0.03
N GLN A 116 16.95 -12.38 -1.01
CA GLN A 116 17.24 -10.95 -1.10
C GLN A 116 15.97 -10.12 -0.88
N LEU A 117 16.08 -9.10 -0.05
CA LEU A 117 14.96 -8.21 0.29
C LEU A 117 15.16 -6.85 -0.38
N VAL A 118 14.13 -6.40 -1.08
CA VAL A 118 14.04 -5.05 -1.61
C VAL A 118 13.16 -4.22 -0.66
N PRO A 119 13.67 -3.11 -0.11
CA PRO A 119 12.89 -2.27 0.79
C PRO A 119 11.74 -1.60 0.05
N CYS A 120 10.59 -1.44 0.72
CA CYS A 120 9.52 -0.59 0.22
C CYS A 120 9.86 0.89 0.42
N VAL A 121 9.29 1.75 -0.42
CA VAL A 121 9.37 3.21 -0.26
C VAL A 121 8.02 3.72 0.22
N ALA A 122 7.99 4.49 1.31
CA ALA A 122 6.76 5.12 1.78
C ALA A 122 6.40 6.29 0.84
N ILE A 123 5.23 6.22 0.23
CA ILE A 123 4.66 7.30 -0.60
C ILE A 123 3.58 8.00 0.22
N THR A 124 3.75 9.29 0.40
CA THR A 124 2.84 10.17 1.14
C THR A 124 2.61 11.46 0.35
N ALA A 125 1.83 12.38 0.87
CA ALA A 125 1.59 13.68 0.23
C ALA A 125 2.89 14.45 -0.09
N ASP A 126 3.97 14.19 0.67
CA ASP A 126 5.24 14.91 0.51
C ASP A 126 6.05 14.47 -0.73
N ASN A 127 5.81 13.26 -1.23
CA ASN A 127 6.61 12.67 -2.32
C ASN A 127 5.79 11.98 -3.43
N THR A 128 4.50 12.21 -3.49
CA THR A 128 3.62 11.66 -4.55
C THR A 128 4.11 11.99 -5.96
N ASP A 129 4.72 13.16 -6.16
CA ASP A 129 5.22 13.60 -7.47
C ASP A 129 6.50 12.85 -7.91
N CYS A 130 7.14 12.14 -6.97
CA CYS A 130 8.30 11.29 -7.22
C CYS A 130 7.90 9.88 -7.72
N LEU A 131 6.61 9.54 -7.68
CA LEU A 131 6.09 8.26 -8.11
C LEU A 131 5.39 8.39 -9.48
N ASN A 132 5.77 7.54 -10.42
CA ASN A 132 5.14 7.42 -11.72
C ASN A 132 5.21 5.97 -12.22
N ALA A 133 4.06 5.36 -12.48
CA ALA A 133 3.96 3.99 -13.00
C ALA A 133 4.82 2.98 -12.22
N PHE A 134 4.70 2.98 -10.88
CA PHE A 134 5.47 2.12 -9.94
C PHE A 134 6.99 2.38 -9.92
N VAL A 135 7.45 3.47 -10.50
CA VAL A 135 8.85 3.90 -10.44
C VAL A 135 8.98 5.12 -9.54
N TYR A 136 9.82 5.02 -8.52
CA TYR A 136 10.16 6.12 -7.64
C TYR A 136 11.45 6.77 -8.10
N THR A 137 11.43 8.09 -8.20
CA THR A 137 12.62 8.87 -8.50
C THR A 137 12.91 9.78 -7.30
N GLU A 138 14.08 9.61 -6.68
CA GLU A 138 14.49 10.45 -5.57
C GLU A 138 14.40 11.94 -5.96
N PRO A 139 13.83 12.82 -5.10
CA PRO A 139 13.85 14.25 -5.37
C PRO A 139 15.28 14.76 -5.41
N GLU A 140 15.59 15.63 -6.37
CA GLU A 140 16.90 16.28 -6.43
C GLU A 140 17.17 17.02 -5.11
N ALA A 141 18.34 16.77 -4.51
CA ALA A 141 18.76 17.46 -3.30
C ALA A 141 18.85 18.96 -3.58
N LYS A 142 18.03 19.75 -2.88
CA LYS A 142 18.06 21.23 -2.97
C LYS A 142 19.24 21.82 -2.23
#